data_999497829697b9d0972e85cecb59a4a5
#
_entry.id   999497829697b9d0972e85cecb59a4a5
#
_cell.length_a   1.000
_cell.length_b   1.000
_cell.length_c   1.000
_cell.angle_alpha   90.00
_cell.angle_beta   90.00
_cell.angle_gamma   90.00
#
_symmetry.space_group_name_H-M   'P 1'
#
loop_
_entity.id
_entity.type
_entity.pdbx_description
1 polymer ?
#
loop_
_entity_poly.entity_id
_entity_poly.type
_entity_poly.pdbx_seq_one_letter_code
_entity_poly.pdbx_strand_id
1 'polypeptide(L)'
;MDSSVNRVQNNSNLSMNKEPILLTFGKNVQKYRISQGLSQEKLAELAGVHRTYIGMIERAEKNITLCNIEKIAKALNIEIQKLLE
;
A
#
# COMPACT_ATOMS: atom_id res chain seq x y z
N MET A 1 -10.90 -25.99 2.41
CA MET A 1 -10.73 -25.92 1.56
C MET A 1 -10.95 -26.03 0.84
N ASP A 2 -11.00 -25.48 1.36
CA ASP A 2 -10.96 -25.26 0.40
C ASP A 2 -11.14 -25.00 -0.10
N SER A 3 -11.14 -24.90 0.56
CA SER A 3 -10.99 -24.52 -0.26
C SER A 3 -11.05 -24.36 -0.79
N SER A 4 -11.02 -24.27 -0.31
CA SER A 4 -10.72 -23.93 -1.21
C SER A 4 -10.74 -23.82 -1.88
N VAL A 5 -10.68 -23.80 -1.36
CA VAL A 5 -10.35 -23.54 -2.32
C VAL A 5 -10.40 -23.21 -2.94
N ASN A 6 -10.43 -23.04 -2.48
CA ASN A 6 -10.18 -22.54 -3.34
C ASN A 6 -10.16 -22.05 -3.77
N ARG A 7 -10.19 -22.03 -3.41
CA ARG A 7 -9.77 -21.46 -4.09
C ARG A 7 -9.55 -21.22 -4.88
N VAL A 8 -9.40 -21.06 -4.63
CA VAL A 8 -8.86 -20.68 -5.62
C VAL A 8 -8.65 -20.30 -6.31
N GLN A 9 -8.62 -20.15 -6.17
CA GLN A 9 -8.29 -19.64 -7.00
C GLN A 9 -8.13 -19.14 -7.63
N ASN A 10 -8.10 -18.95 -7.51
CA ASN A 10 -7.78 -18.28 -8.25
C ASN A 10 -7.57 -17.75 -8.87
N ASN A 11 -7.40 -17.54 -8.86
CA ASN A 11 -7.04 -16.86 -9.49
C ASN A 11 -6.94 -16.27 -10.12
N SER A 12 -6.90 -16.21 -10.08
CA SER A 12 -6.75 -15.43 -10.58
C SER A 12 -6.65 -14.68 -10.97
N ASN A 13 -6.67 -14.48 -11.00
CA ASN A 13 -6.39 -13.78 -11.25
C ASN A 13 -5.95 -13.22 -11.21
N LEU A 14 -5.47 -13.43 -10.73
CA LEU A 14 -4.60 -12.56 -11.33
C LEU A 14 -4.38 -11.21 -10.72
N SER A 15 -3.75 -10.26 -11.42
CA SER A 15 -3.52 -8.91 -10.91
C SER A 15 -4.79 -8.24 -10.45
N MET A 16 -5.92 -8.72 -10.95
CA MET A 16 -7.20 -8.17 -10.51
C MET A 16 -7.62 -8.67 -9.15
N ASN A 17 -6.94 -9.69 -8.66
CA ASN A 17 -7.24 -10.26 -7.35
C ASN A 17 -6.26 -9.71 -6.32
N LYS A 18 -6.31 -8.39 -6.17
CA LYS A 18 -5.43 -7.73 -5.21
C LYS A 18 -5.88 -8.05 -3.80
N GLU A 19 -4.91 -8.25 -2.92
CA GLU A 19 -5.19 -8.54 -1.53
C GLU A 19 -5.90 -7.36 -0.89
N PRO A 20 -6.97 -7.62 -0.13
CA PRO A 20 -7.70 -6.52 0.52
C PRO A 20 -6.82 -5.61 1.38
N ILE A 21 -5.83 -6.19 2.07
CA ILE A 21 -4.96 -5.36 2.90
C ILE A 21 -4.13 -4.39 2.06
N LEU A 22 -3.75 -4.80 0.85
CA LEU A 22 -2.99 -3.91 -0.04
C LEU A 22 -3.86 -2.78 -0.55
N LEU A 23 -5.13 -3.08 -0.84
CA LEU A 23 -6.07 -2.03 -1.25
C LEU A 23 -6.29 -1.02 -0.14
N THR A 24 -6.49 -1.52 1.09
CA THR A 24 -6.68 -0.66 2.25
C THR A 24 -5.45 0.21 2.49
N PHE A 25 -4.28 -0.41 2.48
CA PHE A 25 -3.04 0.31 2.72
C PHE A 25 -2.82 1.38 1.65
N GLY A 26 -2.98 1.02 0.39
CA GLY A 26 -2.76 1.96 -0.71
C GLY A 26 -3.70 3.16 -0.65
N LYS A 27 -4.98 2.91 -0.36
CA LYS A 27 -5.95 3.99 -0.23
C LYS A 27 -5.60 4.91 0.93
N ASN A 28 -5.18 4.33 2.04
CA ASN A 28 -4.84 5.14 3.21
C ASN A 28 -3.60 5.97 2.96
N VAL A 29 -2.58 5.39 2.31
CA VAL A 29 -1.39 6.16 1.95
C VAL A 29 -1.79 7.36 1.10
N GLN A 30 -2.60 7.14 0.09
CA GLN A 30 -3.04 8.23 -0.79
C GLN A 30 -3.83 9.27 -0.02
N LYS A 31 -4.76 8.82 0.84
CA LYS A 31 -5.60 9.73 1.62
C LYS A 31 -4.75 10.66 2.50
N TYR A 32 -3.83 10.08 3.27
CA TYR A 32 -3.02 10.90 4.16
C TYR A 32 -2.05 11.77 3.39
N ARG A 33 -1.50 11.24 2.29
CA ARG A 33 -0.60 12.02 1.44
C ARG A 33 -1.31 13.27 0.91
N ILE A 34 -2.49 13.08 0.35
CA ILE A 34 -3.25 14.19 -0.24
C ILE A 34 -3.67 15.17 0.84
N SER A 35 -4.11 14.66 2.01
CA SER A 35 -4.54 15.54 3.09
C SER A 35 -3.41 16.43 3.60
N GLN A 36 -2.15 16.01 3.41
CA GLN A 36 -0.99 16.79 3.82
C GLN A 36 -0.41 17.60 2.68
N GLY A 37 -1.06 17.58 1.51
CA GLY A 37 -0.59 18.36 0.38
C GLY A 37 0.67 17.84 -0.27
N LEU A 38 0.97 16.56 -0.09
CA LEU A 38 2.20 15.97 -0.61
C LEU A 38 1.97 15.32 -1.96
N SER A 39 2.92 15.54 -2.89
CA SER A 39 2.94 14.77 -4.13
C SER A 39 3.49 13.37 -3.84
N GLN A 40 3.29 12.45 -4.79
CA GLN A 40 3.90 11.13 -4.66
C GLN A 40 5.43 11.26 -4.60
N GLU A 41 5.98 12.16 -5.37
CA GLU A 41 7.42 12.38 -5.38
C GLU A 41 7.91 12.88 -4.03
N LYS A 42 7.17 13.82 -3.42
CA LYS A 42 7.56 14.35 -2.12
C LYS A 42 7.47 13.30 -1.03
N LEU A 43 6.39 12.51 -1.04
CA LEU A 43 6.28 11.43 -0.07
C LEU A 43 7.42 10.43 -0.23
N ALA A 44 7.75 10.09 -1.47
CA ALA A 44 8.85 9.16 -1.73
C ALA A 44 10.16 9.71 -1.18
N GLU A 45 10.40 10.99 -1.38
CA GLU A 45 11.60 11.64 -0.86
C GLU A 45 11.67 11.54 0.65
N LEU A 46 10.55 11.86 1.32
CA LEU A 46 10.49 11.81 2.78
C LEU A 46 10.64 10.39 3.32
N ALA A 47 10.13 9.42 2.59
CA ALA A 47 10.20 8.02 3.02
C ALA A 47 11.49 7.33 2.59
N GLY A 48 12.29 7.97 1.74
CA GLY A 48 13.53 7.38 1.27
C GLY A 48 13.32 6.24 0.30
N VAL A 49 12.28 6.32 -0.53
CA VAL A 49 12.00 5.30 -1.55
C VAL A 49 11.81 5.99 -2.89
N HIS A 50 11.76 5.21 -3.96
CA HIS A 50 11.54 5.74 -5.29
C HIS A 50 10.08 6.13 -5.48
N ARG A 51 9.82 7.21 -6.23
CA ARG A 51 8.44 7.68 -6.42
C ARG A 51 7.58 6.65 -7.15
N THR A 52 8.19 5.86 -8.04
CA THR A 52 7.46 4.79 -8.74
C THR A 52 6.88 3.80 -7.73
N TYR A 53 7.63 3.54 -6.66
CA TYR A 53 7.20 2.62 -5.62
C TYR A 53 5.95 3.15 -4.90
N ILE A 54 5.91 4.46 -4.63
CA ILE A 54 4.73 5.05 -4.01
C ILE A 54 3.51 4.87 -4.91
N GLY A 55 3.66 5.13 -6.21
CA GLY A 55 2.56 4.93 -7.14
C GLY A 55 2.06 3.50 -7.16
N MET A 56 2.97 2.53 -7.14
CA MET A 56 2.58 1.12 -7.14
C MET A 56 1.85 0.75 -5.84
N ILE A 57 2.30 1.32 -4.71
CA ILE A 57 1.64 1.07 -3.43
C ILE A 57 0.21 1.60 -3.45
N GLU A 58 0.03 2.82 -3.95
CA GLU A 58 -1.30 3.42 -3.96
C GLU A 58 -2.26 2.70 -4.89
N ARG A 59 -1.73 2.02 -5.91
CA ARG A 59 -2.56 1.21 -6.82
C ARG A 59 -2.66 -0.24 -6.37
N ALA A 60 -2.08 -0.56 -5.21
CA ALA A 60 -2.09 -1.92 -4.65
C ALA A 60 -1.44 -2.94 -5.59
N GLU A 61 -0.40 -2.50 -6.29
CA GLU A 61 0.30 -3.33 -7.27
C GLU A 61 1.58 -3.95 -6.73
N LYS A 62 1.85 -3.77 -5.44
CA LYS A 62 3.12 -4.21 -4.88
C LYS A 62 2.92 -4.69 -3.45
N ASN A 63 3.46 -5.85 -3.14
CA ASN A 63 3.59 -6.25 -1.74
C ASN A 63 4.61 -5.34 -1.08
N ILE A 64 4.39 -5.05 0.18
CA ILE A 64 5.22 -4.09 0.89
C ILE A 64 5.79 -4.75 2.12
N THR A 65 7.07 -4.48 2.40
CA THR A 65 7.72 -5.01 3.58
C THR A 65 7.35 -4.19 4.81
N LEU A 66 7.48 -4.81 5.98
CA LEU A 66 7.23 -4.09 7.22
C LEU A 66 8.14 -2.87 7.35
N CYS A 67 9.38 -2.98 6.91
CA CYS A 67 10.30 -1.86 6.97
C CYS A 67 9.81 -0.69 6.14
N ASN A 68 9.28 -0.96 4.95
CA ASN A 68 8.78 0.10 4.09
C ASN A 68 7.47 0.68 4.61
N ILE A 69 6.62 -0.15 5.23
CA ILE A 69 5.42 0.35 5.88
C ILE A 69 5.81 1.37 6.94
N GLU A 70 6.81 1.03 7.75
CA GLU A 70 7.27 1.94 8.79
C GLU A 70 7.83 3.24 8.22
N LYS A 71 8.62 3.14 7.15
CA LYS A 71 9.18 4.33 6.50
C LYS A 71 8.08 5.28 6.02
N ILE A 72 7.03 4.71 5.44
CA ILE A 72 5.93 5.51 4.91
C ILE A 72 5.14 6.14 6.06
N ALA A 73 4.86 5.36 7.11
CA ALA A 73 4.13 5.88 8.26
C ALA A 73 4.89 7.04 8.90
N LYS A 74 6.21 6.90 9.05
CA LYS A 74 7.02 7.97 9.61
C LYS A 74 7.04 9.20 8.70
N ALA A 75 7.12 8.98 7.40
CA ALA A 75 7.11 10.09 6.44
C ALA A 75 5.80 10.87 6.52
N LEU A 76 4.69 10.17 6.77
CA LEU A 76 3.38 10.79 6.92
C LEU A 76 3.11 11.25 8.35
N ASN A 77 4.01 10.93 9.26
CA ASN A 77 3.91 11.30 10.68
C ASN A 77 2.62 10.74 11.30
N ILE A 78 2.32 9.50 11.02
CA ILE A 78 1.15 8.81 11.58
C ILE A 78 1.59 7.44 12.08
N GLU A 79 0.74 6.84 12.91
CA GLU A 79 1.01 5.50 13.41
C GLU A 79 0.65 4.47 12.34
N ILE A 80 1.38 3.34 12.36
CA ILE A 80 1.23 2.31 11.33
C ILE A 80 -0.22 1.83 11.23
N GLN A 81 -0.89 1.63 12.37
CA GLN A 81 -2.25 1.11 12.33
C GLN A 81 -3.22 2.02 11.58
N LYS A 82 -2.92 3.31 11.49
CA LYS A 82 -3.77 4.22 10.71
C LYS A 82 -3.77 3.85 9.23
N LEU A 83 -2.68 3.28 8.75
CA LEU A 83 -2.58 2.88 7.36
C LEU A 83 -3.23 1.53 7.09
N LEU A 84 -3.53 0.77 8.16
CA LEU A 84 -4.05 -0.59 8.03
C LEU A 84 -5.53 -0.69 8.41
N GLU A 85 -6.13 0.41 8.80
CA GLU A 85 -7.56 0.45 9.12
C GLU A 85 -8.39 0.53 7.82
#